data_c47fc250c523d55d854ce749a84786fd
#
_entry.id   c47fc250c523d55d854ce749a84786fd
#
_cell.length_a   1.000
_cell.length_b   1.000
_cell.length_c   1.000
_cell.angle_alpha   90.00
_cell.angle_beta   90.00
_cell.angle_gamma   90.00
#
_symmetry.space_group_name_H-M   'P 1'
#
loop_
_entity.id
_entity.type
_entity.pdbx_description
1 polymer ?
#
loop_
_entity_poly.entity_id
_entity_poly.type
_entity_poly.pdbx_seq_one_letter_code
_entity_poly.pdbx_strand_id
1 'polypeptide(L)'
;MILNSEQESFRASVGSFLAAKLPISALRTLRGKPVATAYDRDLWGQLAMLGVSSITVPAASGGAEFGWLALGAVAQEIGRRLSPTPLLSSVVLAQGALIQCASPAQVARYLPALLNGDEVWAVAFEEEAHFSPDRLQTAMTPQGLCGSKGMVLDGAAADRLLVTALNESGQWGLLLVDSDTPGINQQASRLMDGRQYVAFEFSEVSESACEWVAGPAPESGWARVLNQAMAILAAEMLGSARELCERTIEHLKEREQFDVKIGSFQALQHRAAHMYSELELSQAAVDAALVAFDSEGVDQCAMASAAKALANECFQLISDESVQMHGGMGVTDELDIGLFLKRSRVCNQLLGDTHWHHLRYANRLGF
;
A
#
# COMPACT_ATOMS: atom_id res chain seq x y z
N MET A 1 -7.43 4.42 -16.92
CA MET A 1 -5.94 4.41 -17.01
C MET A 1 -5.55 4.21 -18.48
N ILE A 2 -4.71 5.09 -19.02
CA ILE A 2 -4.23 4.97 -20.41
C ILE A 2 -2.76 4.62 -20.34
N LEU A 3 -2.46 3.34 -20.53
CA LEU A 3 -1.12 2.78 -20.57
C LEU A 3 -0.63 2.73 -22.02
N ASN A 4 0.69 2.85 -22.24
CA ASN A 4 1.29 2.52 -23.52
C ASN A 4 1.37 0.99 -23.71
N SER A 5 1.75 0.51 -24.90
CA SER A 5 1.76 -0.92 -25.23
C SER A 5 2.70 -1.76 -24.36
N GLU A 6 3.83 -1.20 -23.93
CA GLU A 6 4.81 -1.89 -23.08
C GLU A 6 4.30 -2.00 -21.65
N GLN A 7 3.76 -0.91 -21.09
CA GLN A 7 3.13 -0.88 -19.76
C GLN A 7 1.93 -1.85 -19.70
N GLU A 8 1.11 -1.91 -20.78
CA GLU A 8 -0.03 -2.83 -20.85
C GLU A 8 0.43 -4.29 -20.89
N SER A 9 1.46 -4.61 -21.69
CA SER A 9 2.05 -5.95 -21.74
C SER A 9 2.64 -6.36 -20.40
N PHE A 10 3.30 -5.42 -19.70
CA PHE A 10 3.85 -5.65 -18.38
C PHE A 10 2.73 -5.92 -17.35
N ARG A 11 1.70 -5.05 -17.29
CA ARG A 11 0.52 -5.25 -16.44
C ARG A 11 -0.12 -6.62 -16.67
N ALA A 12 -0.33 -7.02 -17.94
CA ALA A 12 -0.93 -8.31 -18.29
C ALA A 12 -0.06 -9.48 -17.83
N SER A 13 1.27 -9.39 -17.94
CA SER A 13 2.20 -10.42 -17.47
C SER A 13 2.15 -10.59 -15.96
N VAL A 14 2.20 -9.48 -15.20
CA VAL A 14 2.05 -9.49 -13.74
C VAL A 14 0.66 -10.00 -13.33
N GLY A 15 -0.40 -9.55 -13.99
CA GLY A 15 -1.76 -10.02 -13.74
C GLY A 15 -1.93 -11.53 -13.94
N SER A 16 -1.31 -12.09 -14.99
CA SER A 16 -1.29 -13.52 -15.26
C SER A 16 -0.53 -14.29 -14.19
N PHE A 17 0.62 -13.79 -13.76
CA PHE A 17 1.39 -14.37 -12.66
C PHE A 17 0.59 -14.40 -11.36
N LEU A 18 -0.01 -13.27 -10.99
CA LEU A 18 -0.81 -13.14 -9.77
C LEU A 18 -2.03 -14.08 -9.80
N ALA A 19 -2.72 -14.19 -10.94
CA ALA A 19 -3.84 -15.10 -11.11
C ALA A 19 -3.43 -16.57 -10.90
N ALA A 20 -2.27 -16.96 -11.39
CA ALA A 20 -1.79 -18.35 -11.32
C ALA A 20 -1.16 -18.69 -9.95
N LYS A 21 -0.44 -17.75 -9.32
CA LYS A 21 0.41 -18.03 -8.15
C LYS A 21 -0.08 -17.40 -6.85
N LEU A 22 -0.75 -16.26 -6.92
CA LEU A 22 -1.24 -15.48 -5.76
C LEU A 22 -2.74 -15.11 -5.90
N PRO A 23 -3.63 -16.08 -6.22
CA PRO A 23 -5.08 -15.85 -6.25
C PRO A 23 -5.60 -15.51 -4.84
N ILE A 24 -6.86 -15.12 -4.72
CA ILE A 24 -7.50 -14.81 -3.41
C ILE A 24 -7.35 -15.96 -2.39
N SER A 25 -7.33 -17.20 -2.84
CA SER A 25 -7.09 -18.35 -1.97
C SER A 25 -5.73 -18.34 -1.28
N ALA A 26 -4.72 -17.66 -1.84
CA ALA A 26 -3.42 -17.48 -1.18
C ALA A 26 -3.55 -16.66 0.11
N LEU A 27 -4.40 -15.61 0.12
CA LEU A 27 -4.71 -14.85 1.34
C LEU A 27 -5.42 -15.73 2.39
N ARG A 28 -6.36 -16.61 1.96
CA ARG A 28 -7.01 -17.57 2.87
C ARG A 28 -5.99 -18.52 3.49
N THR A 29 -5.06 -19.04 2.69
CA THR A 29 -3.97 -19.91 3.16
C THR A 29 -3.06 -19.16 4.13
N LEU A 30 -2.73 -17.89 3.86
CA LEU A 30 -1.90 -17.06 4.73
C LEU A 30 -2.53 -16.86 6.11
N ARG A 31 -3.85 -16.72 6.21
CA ARG A 31 -4.57 -16.58 7.49
C ARG A 31 -4.35 -17.76 8.44
N GLY A 32 -4.08 -18.96 7.91
CA GLY A 32 -3.78 -20.17 8.68
C GLY A 32 -2.30 -20.35 9.07
N LYS A 33 -1.40 -19.48 8.57
CA LYS A 33 0.04 -19.56 8.87
C LYS A 33 0.40 -18.77 10.14
N PRO A 34 1.59 -18.96 10.72
CA PRO A 34 2.09 -18.14 11.83
C PRO A 34 1.96 -16.63 11.53
N VAL A 35 1.69 -15.83 12.56
CA VAL A 35 1.49 -14.38 12.40
C VAL A 35 2.70 -13.68 11.77
N ALA A 36 3.92 -14.16 12.04
CA ALA A 36 5.15 -13.64 11.44
C ALA A 36 5.22 -13.80 9.92
N THR A 37 4.41 -14.69 9.32
CA THR A 37 4.36 -14.86 7.86
C THR A 37 3.50 -13.76 7.24
N ALA A 38 4.11 -12.81 6.54
CA ALA A 38 3.40 -11.69 5.90
C ALA A 38 2.98 -12.01 4.45
N TYR A 39 3.83 -12.72 3.72
CA TYR A 39 3.64 -13.12 2.31
C TYR A 39 4.56 -14.32 1.99
N ASP A 40 4.49 -14.81 0.76
CA ASP A 40 5.39 -15.84 0.24
C ASP A 40 6.64 -15.17 -0.37
N ARG A 41 7.79 -15.39 0.27
CA ARG A 41 9.06 -14.72 -0.11
C ARG A 41 9.59 -15.19 -1.46
N ASP A 42 9.42 -16.48 -1.80
CA ASP A 42 9.86 -17.03 -3.08
C ASP A 42 9.03 -16.45 -4.23
N LEU A 43 7.71 -16.31 -4.04
CA LEU A 43 6.83 -15.69 -5.01
C LEU A 43 7.10 -14.17 -5.14
N TRP A 44 7.52 -13.51 -4.06
CA TRP A 44 7.98 -12.13 -4.13
C TRP A 44 9.25 -12.00 -4.98
N GLY A 45 10.24 -12.85 -4.77
CA GLY A 45 11.46 -12.89 -5.59
C GLY A 45 11.16 -13.09 -7.07
N GLN A 46 10.17 -13.94 -7.42
CA GLN A 46 9.73 -14.11 -8.80
C GLN A 46 9.05 -12.86 -9.36
N LEU A 47 8.27 -12.11 -8.57
CA LEU A 47 7.70 -10.82 -8.96
C LEU A 47 8.78 -9.76 -9.16
N ALA A 48 9.80 -9.73 -8.31
CA ALA A 48 10.95 -8.84 -8.46
C ALA A 48 11.72 -9.15 -9.77
N MET A 49 11.95 -10.43 -10.09
CA MET A 49 12.57 -10.83 -11.36
C MET A 49 11.71 -10.47 -12.60
N LEU A 50 10.39 -10.37 -12.46
CA LEU A 50 9.52 -9.83 -13.51
C LEU A 50 9.64 -8.31 -13.66
N GLY A 51 10.31 -7.62 -12.74
CA GLY A 51 10.54 -6.18 -12.79
C GLY A 51 9.61 -5.33 -11.91
N VAL A 52 8.78 -5.95 -11.06
CA VAL A 52 7.84 -5.20 -10.20
C VAL A 52 8.56 -4.27 -9.23
N SER A 53 9.69 -4.67 -8.67
CA SER A 53 10.53 -3.87 -7.77
C SER A 53 11.26 -2.72 -8.45
N SER A 54 11.49 -2.79 -9.76
CA SER A 54 12.28 -1.83 -10.52
C SER A 54 11.48 -0.83 -11.36
N ILE A 55 10.15 -0.93 -11.33
CA ILE A 55 9.23 -0.28 -12.29
C ILE A 55 9.32 1.25 -12.30
N THR A 56 9.50 1.89 -11.13
CA THR A 56 9.61 3.35 -10.98
C THR A 56 11.04 3.85 -10.82
N VAL A 57 12.00 2.94 -10.78
CA VAL A 57 13.40 3.28 -10.58
C VAL A 57 14.02 3.77 -11.88
N PRO A 58 14.81 4.86 -11.86
CA PRO A 58 15.51 5.37 -13.04
C PRO A 58 16.41 4.32 -13.68
N ALA A 59 16.49 4.30 -15.00
CA ALA A 59 17.34 3.39 -15.77
C ALA A 59 18.83 3.51 -15.36
N ALA A 60 19.31 4.72 -15.04
CA ALA A 60 20.66 4.96 -14.54
C ALA A 60 20.96 4.25 -13.22
N SER A 61 19.94 3.87 -12.45
CA SER A 61 20.03 3.13 -11.19
C SER A 61 19.64 1.65 -11.33
N GLY A 62 19.55 1.15 -12.56
CA GLY A 62 19.18 -0.24 -12.85
C GLY A 62 17.67 -0.52 -12.89
N GLY A 63 16.84 0.51 -12.97
CA GLY A 63 15.39 0.40 -13.03
C GLY A 63 14.81 0.29 -14.44
N ALA A 64 13.49 0.06 -14.50
CA ALA A 64 12.75 -0.03 -15.76
C ALA A 64 12.18 1.32 -16.23
N GLU A 65 12.07 2.31 -15.34
CA GLU A 65 11.59 3.68 -15.65
C GLU A 65 10.22 3.73 -16.35
N PHE A 66 9.31 2.80 -16.01
CA PHE A 66 7.98 2.73 -16.59
C PHE A 66 6.99 3.75 -16.00
N GLY A 67 7.39 4.44 -14.92
CA GLY A 67 6.61 5.50 -14.28
C GLY A 67 5.57 4.99 -13.27
N TRP A 68 4.97 5.97 -12.59
CA TRP A 68 4.02 5.69 -11.49
C TRP A 68 2.69 5.15 -11.98
N LEU A 69 2.26 5.51 -13.20
CA LEU A 69 1.03 4.99 -13.78
C LEU A 69 1.12 3.46 -13.99
N ALA A 70 2.27 2.96 -14.43
CA ALA A 70 2.50 1.52 -14.60
C ALA A 70 2.51 0.79 -13.25
N LEU A 71 3.15 1.37 -12.21
CA LEU A 71 3.11 0.79 -10.86
C LEU A 71 1.68 0.77 -10.30
N GLY A 72 0.89 1.83 -10.55
CA GLY A 72 -0.52 1.88 -10.18
C GLY A 72 -1.34 0.77 -10.86
N ALA A 73 -1.05 0.47 -12.13
CA ALA A 73 -1.70 -0.64 -12.83
C ALA A 73 -1.36 -2.01 -12.22
N VAL A 74 -0.10 -2.22 -11.79
CA VAL A 74 0.31 -3.41 -11.03
C VAL A 74 -0.39 -3.47 -9.68
N ALA A 75 -0.48 -2.34 -8.97
CA ALA A 75 -1.18 -2.28 -7.69
C ALA A 75 -2.68 -2.65 -7.84
N GLN A 76 -3.33 -2.24 -8.94
CA GLN A 76 -4.71 -2.67 -9.23
C GLN A 76 -4.81 -4.19 -9.44
N GLU A 77 -3.87 -4.82 -10.14
CA GLU A 77 -3.85 -6.28 -10.32
C GLU A 77 -3.64 -7.03 -8.99
N ILE A 78 -2.82 -6.48 -8.09
CA ILE A 78 -2.66 -6.98 -6.72
C ILE A 78 -3.98 -6.84 -5.93
N GLY A 79 -4.62 -5.68 -6.02
CA GLY A 79 -5.90 -5.40 -5.37
C GLY A 79 -7.03 -6.30 -5.84
N ARG A 80 -7.15 -6.54 -7.15
CA ARG A 80 -8.16 -7.45 -7.72
C ARG A 80 -8.15 -8.84 -7.08
N ARG A 81 -6.99 -9.31 -6.62
CA ARG A 81 -6.80 -10.65 -6.05
C ARG A 81 -6.51 -10.65 -4.57
N LEU A 82 -6.50 -9.46 -3.94
CA LEU A 82 -6.06 -9.32 -2.54
C LEU A 82 -4.70 -10.00 -2.28
N SER A 83 -3.82 -10.02 -3.28
CA SER A 83 -2.56 -10.77 -3.23
C SER A 83 -1.64 -10.23 -2.14
N PRO A 84 -1.18 -11.05 -1.18
CA PRO A 84 -0.24 -10.60 -0.15
C PRO A 84 1.15 -10.39 -0.77
N THR A 85 1.59 -9.15 -0.83
CA THR A 85 2.92 -8.76 -1.34
C THR A 85 3.46 -7.56 -0.56
N PRO A 86 4.79 -7.39 -0.46
CA PRO A 86 5.41 -6.23 0.18
C PRO A 86 5.52 -5.03 -0.79
N LEU A 87 4.64 -4.90 -1.80
CA LEU A 87 4.70 -3.80 -2.76
C LEU A 87 4.68 -2.44 -2.05
N LEU A 88 3.70 -2.23 -1.16
CA LEU A 88 3.55 -0.95 -0.48
C LEU A 88 4.68 -0.70 0.53
N SER A 89 5.00 -1.70 1.35
CA SER A 89 5.99 -1.57 2.43
C SER A 89 7.43 -1.45 1.90
N SER A 90 7.83 -2.32 0.98
CA SER A 90 9.22 -2.39 0.52
C SER A 90 9.48 -1.55 -0.73
N VAL A 91 8.64 -1.67 -1.79
CA VAL A 91 8.91 -0.95 -3.05
C VAL A 91 8.54 0.53 -2.92
N VAL A 92 7.32 0.83 -2.43
CA VAL A 92 6.87 2.22 -2.44
C VAL A 92 7.45 3.00 -1.27
N LEU A 93 7.32 2.49 -0.03
CA LEU A 93 7.78 3.20 1.15
C LEU A 93 9.31 3.09 1.33
N ALA A 94 9.86 1.89 1.50
CA ALA A 94 11.27 1.75 1.88
C ALA A 94 12.22 2.07 0.73
N GLN A 95 12.03 1.50 -0.44
CA GLN A 95 12.85 1.81 -1.62
C GLN A 95 12.65 3.25 -2.07
N GLY A 96 11.41 3.77 -2.01
CA GLY A 96 11.11 5.18 -2.26
C GLY A 96 11.87 6.09 -1.31
N ALA A 97 11.89 5.79 0.01
CA ALA A 97 12.65 6.54 1.00
C ALA A 97 14.17 6.48 0.74
N LEU A 98 14.69 5.30 0.39
CA LEU A 98 16.10 5.16 0.01
C LEU A 98 16.45 6.06 -1.19
N ILE A 99 15.64 6.05 -2.25
CA ILE A 99 15.91 6.84 -3.46
C ILE A 99 15.77 8.35 -3.21
N GLN A 100 14.76 8.76 -2.43
CA GLN A 100 14.43 10.18 -2.24
C GLN A 100 15.19 10.85 -1.08
N CYS A 101 15.60 10.07 -0.08
CA CYS A 101 16.14 10.61 1.17
C CYS A 101 17.61 10.24 1.40
N ALA A 102 18.18 9.23 0.71
CA ALA A 102 19.54 8.77 0.95
C ALA A 102 20.58 9.49 0.08
N SER A 103 21.84 9.38 0.48
CA SER A 103 22.96 9.81 -0.35
C SER A 103 23.15 8.88 -1.55
N PRO A 104 23.75 9.35 -2.66
CA PRO A 104 24.03 8.49 -3.82
C PRO A 104 24.86 7.24 -3.47
N ALA A 105 25.75 7.33 -2.49
CA ALA A 105 26.56 6.19 -2.03
C ALA A 105 25.69 5.13 -1.32
N GLN A 106 24.74 5.55 -0.50
CA GLN A 106 23.80 4.65 0.15
C GLN A 106 22.84 4.00 -0.85
N VAL A 107 22.32 4.78 -1.81
CA VAL A 107 21.50 4.24 -2.90
C VAL A 107 22.28 3.16 -3.66
N ALA A 108 23.52 3.45 -4.10
CA ALA A 108 24.33 2.49 -4.84
C ALA A 108 24.63 1.22 -4.03
N ARG A 109 24.76 1.33 -2.71
CA ARG A 109 25.03 0.20 -1.80
C ARG A 109 23.83 -0.70 -1.58
N TYR A 110 22.65 -0.13 -1.37
CA TYR A 110 21.48 -0.87 -0.86
C TYR A 110 20.42 -1.19 -1.91
N LEU A 111 20.27 -0.33 -2.93
CA LEU A 111 19.21 -0.48 -3.93
C LEU A 111 19.26 -1.82 -4.68
N PRO A 112 20.41 -2.37 -5.09
CA PRO A 112 20.46 -3.62 -5.85
C PRO A 112 19.77 -4.80 -5.15
N ALA A 113 19.93 -4.97 -3.84
CA ALA A 113 19.31 -6.04 -3.09
C ALA A 113 17.75 -5.92 -3.04
N LEU A 114 17.23 -4.68 -2.98
CA LEU A 114 15.80 -4.40 -3.05
C LEU A 114 15.23 -4.67 -4.45
N LEU A 115 15.97 -4.28 -5.50
CA LEU A 115 15.54 -4.50 -6.89
C LEU A 115 15.44 -5.98 -7.24
N ASN A 116 16.39 -6.79 -6.76
CA ASN A 116 16.42 -8.22 -7.01
C ASN A 116 15.41 -8.99 -6.12
N GLY A 117 14.84 -8.36 -5.09
CA GLY A 117 14.00 -9.01 -4.09
C GLY A 117 14.79 -9.88 -3.08
N ASP A 118 16.11 -9.74 -3.04
CA ASP A 118 16.99 -10.42 -2.08
C ASP A 118 16.75 -9.93 -0.65
N GLU A 119 16.52 -8.61 -0.51
CA GLU A 119 16.09 -7.99 0.75
C GLU A 119 14.71 -7.37 0.60
N VAL A 120 13.98 -7.38 1.70
CA VAL A 120 12.72 -6.66 1.88
C VAL A 120 12.85 -5.77 3.10
N TRP A 121 12.55 -4.49 2.92
CA TRP A 121 12.61 -3.51 3.99
C TRP A 121 11.22 -3.04 4.37
N ALA A 122 11.05 -2.65 5.62
CA ALA A 122 9.85 -2.00 6.12
C ALA A 122 10.17 -0.62 6.68
N VAL A 123 9.18 0.28 6.69
CA VAL A 123 9.35 1.61 7.25
C VAL A 123 8.52 1.75 8.52
N ALA A 124 9.19 2.04 9.61
CA ALA A 124 8.63 2.24 10.93
C ALA A 124 8.51 3.75 11.20
N PHE A 125 7.31 4.33 10.99
CA PHE A 125 7.10 5.76 11.08
C PHE A 125 5.88 6.18 11.93
N GLU A 126 4.86 5.34 12.07
CA GLU A 126 3.67 5.66 12.86
C GLU A 126 3.85 5.35 14.35
N GLU A 127 3.53 6.31 15.22
CA GLU A 127 3.61 6.16 16.68
C GLU A 127 2.25 6.24 17.35
N GLU A 128 1.27 6.84 16.69
CA GLU A 128 -0.07 7.06 17.21
C GLU A 128 -1.05 6.00 16.69
N ALA A 129 -2.20 5.88 17.35
CA ALA A 129 -3.27 4.98 16.92
C ALA A 129 -3.95 5.42 15.61
N HIS A 130 -3.85 6.70 15.25
CA HIS A 130 -4.33 7.28 14.01
C HIS A 130 -3.14 7.82 13.21
N PHE A 131 -3.27 7.83 11.88
CA PHE A 131 -2.24 8.35 10.99
C PHE A 131 -1.87 9.79 11.34
N SER A 132 -0.66 9.99 11.86
CA SER A 132 -0.14 11.27 12.35
C SER A 132 1.37 11.38 12.03
N PRO A 133 1.75 11.50 10.74
CA PRO A 133 3.14 11.38 10.31
C PRO A 133 4.06 12.49 10.88
N ASP A 134 3.48 13.58 11.35
CA ASP A 134 4.23 14.72 11.93
C ASP A 134 4.50 14.56 13.45
N ARG A 135 3.91 13.54 14.09
CA ARG A 135 4.15 13.26 15.50
C ARG A 135 5.25 12.24 15.65
N LEU A 136 6.37 12.66 16.22
CA LEU A 136 7.57 11.86 16.38
C LEU A 136 8.14 12.02 17.79
N GLN A 137 8.31 10.91 18.49
CA GLN A 137 8.91 10.82 19.83
C GLN A 137 10.13 9.88 19.84
N THR A 138 10.18 8.88 18.96
CA THR A 138 11.33 7.99 18.80
C THR A 138 12.57 8.81 18.53
N ALA A 139 13.62 8.60 19.32
CA ALA A 139 14.82 9.43 19.25
C ALA A 139 16.10 8.61 19.48
N MET A 140 17.20 9.05 18.86
CA MET A 140 18.54 8.66 19.23
C MET A 140 18.92 9.44 20.50
N THR A 141 19.25 8.72 21.55
CA THR A 141 19.70 9.26 22.84
C THR A 141 21.16 8.86 23.08
N PRO A 142 21.85 9.40 24.07
CA PRO A 142 23.21 8.93 24.44
C PRO A 142 23.28 7.45 24.82
N GLN A 143 22.15 6.82 25.15
CA GLN A 143 22.05 5.40 25.47
C GLN A 143 21.75 4.54 24.22
N GLY A 144 21.34 5.14 23.11
CA GLY A 144 20.93 4.48 21.89
C GLY A 144 19.55 4.91 21.39
N LEU A 145 19.04 4.24 20.35
CA LEU A 145 17.70 4.50 19.83
C LEU A 145 16.64 3.99 20.81
N CYS A 146 15.73 4.89 21.20
CA CYS A 146 14.63 4.64 22.12
C CYS A 146 13.31 5.13 21.53
N GLY A 147 12.22 4.38 21.76
CA GLY A 147 10.87 4.74 21.33
C GLY A 147 10.06 3.55 20.87
N SER A 148 8.92 3.83 20.23
CA SER A 148 8.04 2.77 19.70
C SER A 148 7.38 3.18 18.40
N LYS A 149 7.06 2.18 17.56
CA LYS A 149 6.32 2.34 16.30
C LYS A 149 5.16 1.34 16.27
N GLY A 150 3.96 1.86 16.08
CA GLY A 150 2.74 1.07 16.30
C GLY A 150 2.26 0.25 15.11
N MET A 151 2.46 0.71 13.88
CA MET A 151 1.85 0.14 12.68
C MET A 151 2.86 0.00 11.55
N VAL A 152 3.69 -1.04 11.61
CA VAL A 152 4.71 -1.29 10.58
C VAL A 152 4.24 -2.43 9.68
N LEU A 153 3.90 -2.10 8.44
CA LEU A 153 3.45 -3.07 7.45
C LEU A 153 4.57 -4.04 7.10
N ASP A 154 4.25 -5.33 7.07
CA ASP A 154 5.16 -6.45 6.73
C ASP A 154 6.43 -6.53 7.61
N GLY A 155 6.47 -5.82 8.73
CA GLY A 155 7.66 -5.64 9.56
C GLY A 155 8.31 -6.92 10.06
N ALA A 156 7.53 -8.00 10.35
CA ALA A 156 8.12 -9.27 10.81
C ALA A 156 8.80 -10.09 9.69
N ALA A 157 8.56 -9.71 8.44
CA ALA A 157 9.22 -10.32 7.27
C ALA A 157 10.34 -9.44 6.70
N ALA A 158 10.58 -8.28 7.30
CA ALA A 158 11.59 -7.33 6.84
C ALA A 158 12.99 -7.74 7.31
N ASP A 159 13.97 -7.62 6.42
CA ASP A 159 15.40 -7.79 6.74
C ASP A 159 15.94 -6.56 7.46
N ARG A 160 15.46 -5.37 7.04
CA ARG A 160 15.85 -4.07 7.62
C ARG A 160 14.65 -3.17 7.86
N LEU A 161 14.83 -2.27 8.80
CA LEU A 161 13.88 -1.22 9.13
C LEU A 161 14.47 0.14 8.78
N LEU A 162 13.68 0.97 8.08
CA LEU A 162 13.87 2.41 8.05
C LEU A 162 12.98 3.02 9.13
N VAL A 163 13.58 3.64 10.13
CA VAL A 163 12.89 4.19 11.30
C VAL A 163 12.93 5.70 11.24
N THR A 164 11.76 6.37 11.30
CA THR A 164 11.75 7.82 11.53
C THR A 164 12.15 8.08 12.98
N ALA A 165 13.16 8.92 13.20
CA ALA A 165 13.66 9.22 14.53
C ALA A 165 14.17 10.67 14.62
N LEU A 166 14.20 11.21 15.82
CA LEU A 166 14.91 12.45 16.15
C LEU A 166 16.39 12.12 16.43
N ASN A 167 17.31 12.93 15.88
CA ASN A 167 18.69 12.84 16.28
C ASN A 167 18.91 13.51 17.65
N GLU A 168 20.13 13.44 18.20
CA GLU A 168 20.47 14.07 19.51
C GLU A 168 20.22 15.58 19.56
N SER A 169 20.16 16.24 18.41
CA SER A 169 19.83 17.67 18.30
C SER A 169 18.31 17.92 18.16
N GLY A 170 17.48 16.89 18.22
CA GLY A 170 16.03 16.97 18.05
C GLY A 170 15.58 17.18 16.60
N GLN A 171 16.45 16.95 15.63
CA GLN A 171 16.11 17.05 14.21
C GLN A 171 15.59 15.72 13.69
N TRP A 172 14.59 15.79 12.82
CA TRP A 172 14.00 14.64 12.13
C TRP A 172 15.01 13.97 11.18
N GLY A 173 14.96 12.64 11.10
CA GLY A 173 15.73 11.86 10.15
C GLY A 173 15.18 10.46 9.96
N LEU A 174 15.78 9.74 9.03
CA LEU A 174 15.56 8.31 8.79
C LEU A 174 16.80 7.53 9.23
N LEU A 175 16.58 6.47 9.99
CA LEU A 175 17.59 5.60 10.53
C LEU A 175 17.43 4.20 9.98
N LEU A 176 18.46 3.66 9.33
CA LEU A 176 18.49 2.28 8.85
C LEU A 176 19.07 1.39 9.95
N VAL A 177 18.39 0.27 10.22
CA VAL A 177 18.82 -0.74 11.19
C VAL A 177 18.39 -2.14 10.74
N ASP A 178 19.20 -3.16 11.01
CA ASP A 178 18.82 -4.56 10.77
C ASP A 178 17.70 -4.97 11.74
N SER A 179 16.69 -5.67 11.24
CA SER A 179 15.46 -5.96 12.02
C SER A 179 15.68 -6.88 13.22
N ASP A 180 16.79 -7.64 13.25
CA ASP A 180 17.19 -8.56 14.33
C ASP A 180 18.20 -7.94 15.31
N THR A 181 18.44 -6.62 15.22
CA THR A 181 19.39 -5.91 16.08
C THR A 181 18.97 -6.01 17.56
N PRO A 182 19.90 -6.32 18.49
CA PRO A 182 19.62 -6.33 19.92
C PRO A 182 19.04 -5.00 20.41
N GLY A 183 18.01 -5.08 21.26
CA GLY A 183 17.26 -3.92 21.73
C GLY A 183 16.00 -3.62 20.90
N ILE A 184 15.77 -4.32 19.79
CA ILE A 184 14.54 -4.25 19.02
C ILE A 184 13.61 -5.39 19.46
N ASN A 185 12.46 -5.01 20.03
CA ASN A 185 11.40 -5.95 20.37
C ASN A 185 10.27 -5.77 19.36
N GLN A 186 9.68 -6.89 18.92
CA GLN A 186 8.61 -6.86 17.93
C GLN A 186 7.38 -7.66 18.40
N GLN A 187 6.21 -7.10 18.16
CA GLN A 187 4.93 -7.77 18.38
C GLN A 187 4.14 -7.79 17.08
N ALA A 188 4.16 -8.93 16.41
CA ALA A 188 3.41 -9.13 15.17
C ALA A 188 1.93 -9.40 15.48
N SER A 189 1.05 -8.81 14.67
CA SER A 189 -0.40 -9.00 14.72
C SER A 189 -0.99 -9.10 13.32
N ARG A 190 -2.19 -9.70 13.21
CA ARG A 190 -2.95 -9.70 11.96
C ARG A 190 -4.09 -8.70 12.05
N LEU A 191 -4.24 -7.91 11.01
CA LEU A 191 -5.41 -7.09 10.80
C LEU A 191 -6.61 -7.95 10.40
N MET A 192 -7.79 -7.36 10.43
CA MET A 192 -9.04 -8.06 10.11
C MET A 192 -9.07 -8.59 8.66
N ASP A 193 -8.32 -7.98 7.74
CA ASP A 193 -8.16 -8.42 6.35
C ASP A 193 -7.17 -9.60 6.17
N GLY A 194 -6.53 -10.03 7.25
CA GLY A 194 -5.57 -11.12 7.28
C GLY A 194 -4.13 -10.73 6.98
N ARG A 195 -3.86 -9.45 6.65
CA ARG A 195 -2.50 -8.95 6.46
C ARG A 195 -1.81 -8.71 7.81
N GLN A 196 -0.48 -8.75 7.79
CA GLN A 196 0.34 -8.60 8.98
C GLN A 196 0.81 -7.16 9.15
N TYR A 197 0.94 -6.74 10.40
CA TYR A 197 1.70 -5.58 10.81
C TYR A 197 2.42 -5.86 12.14
N VAL A 198 3.36 -5.00 12.48
CA VAL A 198 4.19 -5.15 13.68
C VAL A 198 4.20 -3.84 14.47
N ALA A 199 4.07 -3.97 15.79
CA ALA A 199 4.51 -2.93 16.71
C ALA A 199 5.96 -3.21 17.10
N PHE A 200 6.82 -2.19 16.99
CA PHE A 200 8.21 -2.24 17.41
C PHE A 200 8.43 -1.38 18.65
N GLU A 201 9.24 -1.89 19.55
CA GLU A 201 9.79 -1.15 20.68
C GLU A 201 11.32 -1.14 20.58
N PHE A 202 11.91 0.04 20.64
CA PHE A 202 13.35 0.27 20.60
C PHE A 202 13.83 0.62 21.99
N SER A 203 14.68 -0.23 22.56
CA SER A 203 15.21 -0.11 23.93
C SER A 203 16.73 -0.03 23.86
N GLU A 204 17.27 1.19 23.86
CA GLU A 204 18.71 1.46 23.86
C GLU A 204 19.46 0.73 22.72
N VAL A 205 18.85 0.71 21.50
CA VAL A 205 19.51 0.12 20.32
C VAL A 205 20.80 0.89 20.03
N SER A 206 21.94 0.19 20.01
CA SER A 206 23.25 0.83 19.86
C SER A 206 23.33 1.69 18.62
N GLU A 207 23.83 2.92 18.75
CA GLU A 207 24.07 3.82 17.61
C GLU A 207 24.99 3.18 16.55
N SER A 208 25.99 2.37 16.98
CA SER A 208 26.89 1.67 16.06
C SER A 208 26.21 0.60 15.20
N ALA A 209 24.99 0.16 15.56
CA ALA A 209 24.19 -0.78 14.79
C ALA A 209 23.23 -0.05 13.84
N CYS A 210 23.23 1.27 13.83
CA CYS A 210 22.33 2.13 13.07
C CYS A 210 23.09 2.96 12.05
N GLU A 211 22.46 3.27 10.92
CA GLU A 211 23.03 4.16 9.91
C GLU A 211 22.02 5.26 9.57
N TRP A 212 22.40 6.54 9.79
CA TRP A 212 21.56 7.65 9.36
C TRP A 212 21.52 7.76 7.84
N VAL A 213 20.31 7.87 7.30
CA VAL A 213 20.09 8.18 5.90
C VAL A 213 20.42 9.65 5.67
N ALA A 214 21.41 9.93 4.83
CA ALA A 214 22.10 11.22 4.75
C ALA A 214 21.94 11.88 3.38
N GLY A 215 20.71 12.10 2.92
CA GLY A 215 20.41 12.83 1.68
C GLY A 215 20.29 14.35 1.90
N PRO A 216 20.20 15.13 0.81
CA PRO A 216 20.23 16.59 0.87
C PRO A 216 18.96 17.23 1.45
N ALA A 217 17.82 16.57 1.42
CA ALA A 217 16.55 17.08 1.90
C ALA A 217 15.61 15.94 2.32
N PRO A 218 15.95 15.18 3.38
CA PRO A 218 15.24 13.94 3.71
C PRO A 218 13.76 14.16 4.09
N GLU A 219 13.41 15.27 4.73
CA GLU A 219 12.02 15.59 5.09
C GLU A 219 11.12 15.77 3.86
N SER A 220 11.56 16.54 2.87
CA SER A 220 10.78 16.74 1.64
C SER A 220 10.73 15.48 0.78
N GLY A 221 11.81 14.69 0.76
CA GLY A 221 11.85 13.37 0.12
C GLY A 221 10.84 12.42 0.76
N TRP A 222 10.80 12.35 2.08
CA TRP A 222 9.85 11.54 2.82
C TRP A 222 8.39 11.95 2.58
N ALA A 223 8.10 13.25 2.59
CA ALA A 223 6.75 13.75 2.26
C ALA A 223 6.30 13.32 0.86
N ARG A 224 7.23 13.32 -0.12
CA ARG A 224 6.94 12.83 -1.48
C ARG A 224 6.66 11.33 -1.48
N VAL A 225 7.44 10.53 -0.77
CA VAL A 225 7.23 9.08 -0.63
C VAL A 225 5.85 8.77 -0.04
N LEU A 226 5.43 9.49 1.00
CA LEU A 226 4.09 9.33 1.57
C LEU A 226 2.97 9.62 0.56
N ASN A 227 3.11 10.69 -0.25
CA ASN A 227 2.13 10.99 -1.29
C ASN A 227 2.06 9.86 -2.34
N GLN A 228 3.20 9.34 -2.76
CA GLN A 228 3.28 8.21 -3.68
C GLN A 228 2.63 6.95 -3.10
N ALA A 229 2.89 6.67 -1.83
CA ALA A 229 2.29 5.53 -1.11
C ALA A 229 0.77 5.65 -1.00
N MET A 230 0.24 6.85 -0.73
CA MET A 230 -1.20 7.13 -0.70
C MET A 230 -1.86 6.83 -2.05
N ALA A 231 -1.26 7.29 -3.16
CA ALA A 231 -1.81 7.07 -4.49
C ALA A 231 -1.70 5.60 -4.95
N ILE A 232 -0.62 4.90 -4.63
CA ILE A 232 -0.48 3.47 -4.93
C ILE A 232 -1.45 2.62 -4.10
N LEU A 233 -1.63 2.94 -2.82
CA LEU A 233 -2.66 2.29 -2.01
C LEU A 233 -4.07 2.55 -2.57
N ALA A 234 -4.36 3.78 -3.01
CA ALA A 234 -5.62 4.11 -3.68
C ALA A 234 -5.80 3.29 -4.98
N ALA A 235 -4.75 3.08 -5.77
CA ALA A 235 -4.80 2.22 -6.96
C ALA A 235 -5.09 0.75 -6.59
N GLU A 236 -4.44 0.19 -5.54
CA GLU A 236 -4.75 -1.16 -5.04
C GLU A 236 -6.22 -1.26 -4.62
N MET A 237 -6.73 -0.25 -3.90
CA MET A 237 -8.13 -0.21 -3.46
C MET A 237 -9.11 -0.21 -4.63
N LEU A 238 -8.82 0.54 -5.70
CA LEU A 238 -9.67 0.54 -6.90
C LEU A 238 -9.62 -0.79 -7.65
N GLY A 239 -8.48 -1.47 -7.67
CA GLY A 239 -8.40 -2.85 -8.18
C GLY A 239 -9.34 -3.80 -7.43
N SER A 240 -9.34 -3.69 -6.08
CA SER A 240 -10.24 -4.47 -5.22
C SER A 240 -11.70 -4.10 -5.43
N ALA A 241 -12.01 -2.81 -5.49
CA ALA A 241 -13.36 -2.30 -5.70
C ALA A 241 -13.93 -2.74 -7.06
N ARG A 242 -13.13 -2.69 -8.11
CA ARG A 242 -13.51 -3.14 -9.47
C ARG A 242 -13.84 -4.62 -9.50
N GLU A 243 -12.97 -5.46 -8.96
CA GLU A 243 -13.22 -6.91 -8.88
C GLU A 243 -14.50 -7.22 -8.13
N LEU A 244 -14.71 -6.56 -6.99
CA LEU A 244 -15.89 -6.75 -6.15
C LEU A 244 -17.18 -6.28 -6.86
N CYS A 245 -17.12 -5.15 -7.57
CA CYS A 245 -18.22 -4.63 -8.38
C CYS A 245 -18.58 -5.61 -9.51
N GLU A 246 -17.60 -6.11 -10.26
CA GLU A 246 -17.77 -7.08 -11.34
C GLU A 246 -18.44 -8.37 -10.81
N ARG A 247 -17.94 -8.95 -9.72
CA ARG A 247 -18.53 -10.14 -9.06
C ARG A 247 -19.96 -9.91 -8.62
N THR A 248 -20.24 -8.72 -8.10
CA THR A 248 -21.61 -8.38 -7.65
C THR A 248 -22.56 -8.25 -8.83
N ILE A 249 -22.13 -7.61 -9.91
CA ILE A 249 -22.93 -7.51 -11.15
C ILE A 249 -23.22 -8.91 -11.73
N GLU A 250 -22.23 -9.81 -11.78
CA GLU A 250 -22.45 -11.19 -12.24
C GLU A 250 -23.41 -11.94 -11.31
N HIS A 251 -23.30 -11.79 -9.99
CA HIS A 251 -24.26 -12.36 -9.05
C HIS A 251 -25.70 -11.87 -9.33
N LEU A 252 -25.90 -10.56 -9.61
CA LEU A 252 -27.21 -10.03 -9.96
C LEU A 252 -27.80 -10.62 -11.26
N LYS A 253 -26.93 -10.94 -12.24
CA LYS A 253 -27.32 -11.57 -13.50
C LYS A 253 -27.67 -13.05 -13.37
N GLU A 254 -27.11 -13.75 -12.38
CA GLU A 254 -27.27 -15.19 -12.20
C GLU A 254 -28.34 -15.55 -11.17
N ARG A 255 -28.42 -14.81 -10.06
CA ARG A 255 -29.30 -15.13 -8.93
C ARG A 255 -30.77 -14.96 -9.29
N GLU A 256 -31.56 -15.98 -9.00
CA GLU A 256 -33.03 -15.96 -9.19
C GLU A 256 -33.75 -15.85 -7.84
N GLN A 257 -34.73 -14.94 -7.78
CA GLN A 257 -35.71 -14.81 -6.71
C GLN A 257 -37.00 -14.27 -7.32
N PHE A 258 -38.15 -14.65 -6.77
CA PHE A 258 -39.47 -14.25 -7.30
C PHE A 258 -39.66 -14.61 -8.78
N ASP A 259 -39.14 -15.76 -9.19
CA ASP A 259 -39.17 -16.34 -10.55
C ASP A 259 -38.50 -15.48 -11.63
N VAL A 260 -37.64 -14.54 -11.24
CA VAL A 260 -36.84 -13.71 -12.16
C VAL A 260 -35.39 -13.55 -11.65
N LYS A 261 -34.51 -13.18 -12.56
CA LYS A 261 -33.16 -12.74 -12.19
C LYS A 261 -33.25 -11.45 -11.37
N ILE A 262 -32.56 -11.40 -10.21
CA ILE A 262 -32.64 -10.23 -9.31
C ILE A 262 -32.10 -8.95 -9.97
N GLY A 263 -31.18 -9.04 -10.93
CA GLY A 263 -30.69 -7.92 -11.73
C GLY A 263 -31.74 -7.27 -12.64
N SER A 264 -32.96 -7.87 -12.79
CA SER A 264 -34.09 -7.22 -13.48
C SER A 264 -34.77 -6.15 -12.64
N PHE A 265 -34.58 -6.13 -11.31
CA PHE A 265 -35.18 -5.12 -10.45
C PHE A 265 -34.45 -3.78 -10.56
N GLN A 266 -35.22 -2.72 -10.93
CA GLN A 266 -34.64 -1.37 -11.12
C GLN A 266 -33.87 -0.86 -9.89
N ALA A 267 -34.34 -1.18 -8.67
CA ALA A 267 -33.67 -0.77 -7.44
C ALA A 267 -32.20 -1.28 -7.38
N LEU A 268 -31.94 -2.52 -7.83
CA LEU A 268 -30.61 -3.10 -7.88
C LEU A 268 -29.79 -2.57 -9.07
N GLN A 269 -30.46 -2.33 -10.21
CA GLN A 269 -29.80 -1.71 -11.37
C GLN A 269 -29.28 -0.31 -11.06
N HIS A 270 -30.06 0.52 -10.36
CA HIS A 270 -29.66 1.88 -9.96
C HIS A 270 -28.46 1.84 -8.98
N ARG A 271 -28.48 0.92 -8.02
CA ARG A 271 -27.37 0.74 -7.08
C ARG A 271 -26.09 0.27 -7.80
N ALA A 272 -26.20 -0.69 -8.72
CA ALA A 272 -25.07 -1.14 -9.53
C ALA A 272 -24.51 -0.02 -10.43
N ALA A 273 -25.39 0.78 -11.04
CA ALA A 273 -24.98 1.95 -11.84
C ALA A 273 -24.27 3.01 -10.98
N HIS A 274 -24.74 3.26 -9.75
CA HIS A 274 -24.06 4.15 -8.80
C HIS A 274 -22.67 3.64 -8.44
N MET A 275 -22.52 2.36 -8.06
CA MET A 275 -21.22 1.74 -7.79
C MET A 275 -20.25 1.93 -8.95
N TYR A 276 -20.70 1.69 -10.18
CA TYR A 276 -19.89 1.83 -11.39
C TYR A 276 -19.46 3.29 -11.64
N SER A 277 -20.38 4.23 -11.44
CA SER A 277 -20.10 5.67 -11.60
C SER A 277 -19.03 6.15 -10.60
N GLU A 278 -19.17 5.78 -9.33
CA GLU A 278 -18.18 6.13 -8.29
C GLU A 278 -16.81 5.50 -8.57
N LEU A 279 -16.80 4.27 -9.11
CA LEU A 279 -15.57 3.58 -9.50
C LEU A 279 -14.83 4.34 -10.61
N GLU A 280 -15.53 4.79 -11.65
CA GLU A 280 -14.92 5.52 -12.77
C GLU A 280 -14.46 6.93 -12.35
N LEU A 281 -15.21 7.63 -11.50
CA LEU A 281 -14.79 8.92 -10.95
C LEU A 281 -13.52 8.79 -10.10
N SER A 282 -13.48 7.79 -9.22
CA SER A 282 -12.31 7.52 -8.38
C SER A 282 -11.10 7.08 -9.21
N GLN A 283 -11.33 6.30 -10.29
CA GLN A 283 -10.28 5.90 -11.22
C GLN A 283 -9.62 7.12 -11.88
N ALA A 284 -10.41 8.09 -12.32
CA ALA A 284 -9.88 9.31 -12.93
C ALA A 284 -9.00 10.12 -11.95
N ALA A 285 -9.40 10.21 -10.68
CA ALA A 285 -8.62 10.90 -9.66
C ALA A 285 -7.29 10.17 -9.32
N VAL A 286 -7.33 8.84 -9.23
CA VAL A 286 -6.11 8.03 -9.00
C VAL A 286 -5.16 8.13 -10.17
N ASP A 287 -5.66 8.05 -11.41
CA ASP A 287 -4.84 8.21 -12.61
C ASP A 287 -4.17 9.59 -12.66
N ALA A 288 -4.92 10.64 -12.33
CA ALA A 288 -4.38 12.00 -12.26
C ALA A 288 -3.26 12.14 -11.20
N ALA A 289 -3.44 11.52 -10.03
CA ALA A 289 -2.42 11.53 -8.98
C ALA A 289 -1.14 10.77 -9.40
N LEU A 290 -1.29 9.63 -10.05
CA LEU A 290 -0.15 8.83 -10.53
C LEU A 290 0.63 9.58 -11.63
N VAL A 291 -0.06 10.18 -12.59
CA VAL A 291 0.57 11.00 -13.64
C VAL A 291 1.27 12.24 -13.07
N ALA A 292 0.73 12.83 -12.00
CA ALA A 292 1.31 13.99 -11.34
C ALA A 292 2.72 13.72 -10.77
N PHE A 293 3.05 12.47 -10.42
CA PHE A 293 4.40 12.14 -9.90
C PHE A 293 5.47 12.14 -10.98
N ASP A 294 5.10 11.95 -12.23
CA ASP A 294 5.99 12.00 -13.39
C ASP A 294 5.95 13.39 -14.08
N SER A 295 5.21 14.38 -13.49
CA SER A 295 4.99 15.71 -14.05
C SER A 295 5.56 16.80 -13.15
N GLU A 296 6.04 17.89 -13.75
CA GLU A 296 6.45 19.09 -13.02
C GLU A 296 5.29 20.08 -12.84
N GLY A 297 5.35 20.90 -11.78
CA GLY A 297 4.42 22.00 -11.56
C GLY A 297 3.02 21.60 -11.07
N VAL A 298 2.78 20.32 -10.76
CA VAL A 298 1.52 19.83 -10.20
C VAL A 298 1.61 19.67 -8.69
N ASP A 299 0.56 20.03 -7.96
CA ASP A 299 0.49 19.81 -6.52
C ASP A 299 0.23 18.31 -6.22
N GLN A 300 1.33 17.53 -6.16
CA GLN A 300 1.30 16.11 -5.87
C GLN A 300 0.63 15.77 -4.53
N CYS A 301 0.72 16.67 -3.55
CA CYS A 301 0.10 16.51 -2.24
C CYS A 301 -1.44 16.56 -2.33
N ALA A 302 -1.97 17.57 -3.04
CA ALA A 302 -3.41 17.70 -3.26
C ALA A 302 -3.94 16.51 -4.07
N MET A 303 -3.25 16.13 -5.16
CA MET A 303 -3.65 15.00 -6.01
C MET A 303 -3.68 13.68 -5.24
N ALA A 304 -2.65 13.39 -4.44
CA ALA A 304 -2.60 12.17 -3.62
C ALA A 304 -3.74 12.12 -2.59
N SER A 305 -4.05 13.26 -1.94
CA SER A 305 -5.14 13.33 -0.97
C SER A 305 -6.50 13.15 -1.62
N ALA A 306 -6.75 13.77 -2.77
CA ALA A 306 -8.00 13.60 -3.52
C ALA A 306 -8.18 12.13 -3.97
N ALA A 307 -7.13 11.52 -4.52
CA ALA A 307 -7.16 10.12 -4.95
C ALA A 307 -7.47 9.17 -3.80
N LYS A 308 -6.80 9.35 -2.65
CA LYS A 308 -6.99 8.46 -1.49
C LYS A 308 -8.36 8.66 -0.83
N ALA A 309 -8.86 9.89 -0.72
CA ALA A 309 -10.21 10.17 -0.19
C ALA A 309 -11.27 9.48 -1.05
N LEU A 310 -11.25 9.70 -2.36
CA LEU A 310 -12.22 9.10 -3.28
C LEU A 310 -12.11 7.57 -3.33
N ALA A 311 -10.90 7.02 -3.30
CA ALA A 311 -10.73 5.57 -3.23
C ALA A 311 -11.27 4.97 -1.92
N ASN A 312 -11.10 5.66 -0.78
CA ASN A 312 -11.69 5.27 0.50
C ASN A 312 -13.22 5.18 0.41
N GLU A 313 -13.86 6.24 -0.07
CA GLU A 313 -15.32 6.33 -0.21
C GLU A 313 -15.87 5.29 -1.20
N CYS A 314 -15.24 5.19 -2.37
CA CYS A 314 -15.62 4.25 -3.42
C CYS A 314 -15.53 2.79 -2.96
N PHE A 315 -14.39 2.38 -2.38
CA PHE A 315 -14.21 0.99 -1.95
C PHE A 315 -15.11 0.65 -0.75
N GLN A 316 -15.36 1.62 0.14
CA GLN A 316 -16.33 1.46 1.21
C GLN A 316 -17.73 1.26 0.66
N LEU A 317 -18.19 2.15 -0.24
CA LEU A 317 -19.52 2.04 -0.89
C LEU A 317 -19.68 0.67 -1.57
N ILE A 318 -18.73 0.30 -2.44
CA ILE A 318 -18.81 -0.94 -3.21
C ILE A 318 -18.80 -2.16 -2.28
N SER A 319 -17.98 -2.16 -1.22
CA SER A 319 -17.94 -3.29 -0.29
C SER A 319 -19.24 -3.45 0.50
N ASP A 320 -19.86 -2.36 0.95
CA ASP A 320 -21.12 -2.38 1.68
C ASP A 320 -22.29 -2.81 0.78
N GLU A 321 -22.36 -2.26 -0.44
CA GLU A 321 -23.37 -2.61 -1.43
C GLU A 321 -23.25 -4.07 -1.87
N SER A 322 -22.04 -4.57 -2.05
CA SER A 322 -21.80 -5.96 -2.44
C SER A 322 -22.27 -6.94 -1.38
N VAL A 323 -21.95 -6.69 -0.11
CA VAL A 323 -22.47 -7.52 1.00
C VAL A 323 -24.00 -7.50 1.00
N GLN A 324 -24.60 -6.33 0.87
CA GLN A 324 -26.07 -6.19 0.87
C GLN A 324 -26.71 -6.94 -0.31
N MET A 325 -26.14 -6.85 -1.51
CA MET A 325 -26.70 -7.48 -2.72
C MET A 325 -26.53 -9.00 -2.73
N HIS A 326 -25.51 -9.54 -2.04
CA HIS A 326 -25.35 -10.99 -1.85
C HIS A 326 -26.22 -11.54 -0.71
N GLY A 327 -26.80 -10.65 0.13
CA GLY A 327 -27.63 -11.02 1.27
C GLY A 327 -26.89 -11.84 2.31
N GLY A 328 -27.52 -12.82 2.94
CA GLY A 328 -26.92 -13.65 3.98
C GLY A 328 -25.62 -14.34 3.57
N MET A 329 -25.46 -14.70 2.30
CA MET A 329 -24.21 -15.31 1.79
C MET A 329 -23.04 -14.32 1.79
N GLY A 330 -23.31 -13.01 1.61
CA GLY A 330 -22.27 -11.96 1.58
C GLY A 330 -21.50 -11.80 2.89
N VAL A 331 -22.06 -12.26 4.02
CA VAL A 331 -21.41 -12.20 5.35
C VAL A 331 -20.77 -13.52 5.76
N THR A 332 -20.93 -14.60 4.97
CA THR A 332 -20.28 -15.89 5.25
C THR A 332 -18.82 -15.91 4.77
N ASP A 333 -18.01 -16.78 5.34
CA ASP A 333 -16.61 -16.98 4.89
C ASP A 333 -16.52 -17.88 3.64
N GLU A 334 -17.64 -18.37 3.12
CA GLU A 334 -17.73 -19.16 1.89
C GLU A 334 -17.45 -18.30 0.65
N LEU A 335 -17.96 -17.07 0.62
CA LEU A 335 -17.70 -16.10 -0.44
C LEU A 335 -16.52 -15.20 -0.10
N ASP A 336 -15.81 -14.76 -1.13
CA ASP A 336 -14.69 -13.82 -0.97
C ASP A 336 -15.14 -12.37 -0.67
N ILE A 337 -16.45 -12.08 -0.79
CA ILE A 337 -17.02 -10.74 -0.57
C ILE A 337 -16.59 -10.16 0.78
N GLY A 338 -16.65 -10.97 1.85
CA GLY A 338 -16.23 -10.57 3.18
C GLY A 338 -14.74 -10.25 3.31
N LEU A 339 -13.87 -10.81 2.45
CA LEU A 339 -12.44 -10.48 2.42
C LEU A 339 -12.21 -9.05 1.90
N PHE A 340 -12.91 -8.68 0.83
CA PHE A 340 -12.87 -7.33 0.27
C PHE A 340 -13.42 -6.29 1.25
N LEU A 341 -14.53 -6.59 1.96
CA LEU A 341 -15.06 -5.72 3.00
C LEU A 341 -14.01 -5.45 4.09
N LYS A 342 -13.35 -6.49 4.59
CA LYS A 342 -12.31 -6.38 5.61
C LYS A 342 -11.12 -5.56 5.10
N ARG A 343 -10.69 -5.78 3.83
CA ARG A 343 -9.62 -5.00 3.20
C ARG A 343 -10.02 -3.53 3.06
N SER A 344 -11.26 -3.22 2.66
CA SER A 344 -11.78 -1.85 2.58
C SER A 344 -11.63 -1.12 3.93
N ARG A 345 -12.01 -1.75 5.04
CA ARG A 345 -11.89 -1.15 6.39
C ARG A 345 -10.45 -0.89 6.80
N VAL A 346 -9.55 -1.83 6.50
CA VAL A 346 -8.11 -1.66 6.78
C VAL A 346 -7.51 -0.56 5.92
N CYS A 347 -7.72 -0.59 4.61
CA CYS A 347 -7.18 0.42 3.70
C CYS A 347 -7.67 1.83 4.01
N ASN A 348 -8.91 1.99 4.50
CA ASN A 348 -9.45 3.29 4.90
C ASN A 348 -8.61 3.94 6.02
N GLN A 349 -8.04 3.16 6.93
CA GLN A 349 -7.22 3.67 8.03
C GLN A 349 -5.74 3.86 7.64
N LEU A 350 -5.23 3.06 6.72
CA LEU A 350 -3.83 3.12 6.30
C LEU A 350 -3.53 4.42 5.54
N LEU A 351 -2.46 5.11 5.93
CA LEU A 351 -1.98 6.35 5.32
C LEU A 351 -3.03 7.48 5.32
N GLY A 352 -3.90 7.51 6.31
CA GLY A 352 -4.95 8.52 6.49
C GLY A 352 -6.33 8.06 6.04
N ASP A 353 -7.32 8.39 6.89
CA ASP A 353 -8.73 8.16 6.59
C ASP A 353 -9.31 9.25 5.66
N THR A 354 -10.58 9.09 5.26
CA THR A 354 -11.28 10.05 4.38
C THR A 354 -11.27 11.47 4.96
N HIS A 355 -11.52 11.59 6.27
CA HIS A 355 -11.59 12.91 6.92
C HIS A 355 -10.23 13.61 6.92
N TRP A 356 -9.16 12.87 7.26
CA TRP A 356 -7.80 13.39 7.23
C TRP A 356 -7.42 13.90 5.84
N HIS A 357 -7.75 13.16 4.79
CA HIS A 357 -7.47 13.55 3.40
C HIS A 357 -8.29 14.75 2.95
N HIS A 358 -9.57 14.85 3.34
CA HIS A 358 -10.39 16.02 3.04
C HIS A 358 -9.81 17.30 3.69
N LEU A 359 -9.42 17.21 4.96
CA LEU A 359 -8.80 18.36 5.66
C LEU A 359 -7.47 18.75 5.00
N ARG A 360 -6.62 17.77 4.68
CA ARG A 360 -5.33 18.03 4.03
C ARG A 360 -5.52 18.66 2.65
N TYR A 361 -6.48 18.19 1.87
CA TYR A 361 -6.81 18.78 0.56
C TYR A 361 -7.34 20.21 0.70
N ALA A 362 -8.30 20.46 1.60
CA ALA A 362 -8.86 21.76 1.86
C ALA A 362 -7.78 22.77 2.29
N ASN A 363 -6.91 22.39 3.23
CA ASN A 363 -5.78 23.22 3.68
C ASN A 363 -4.83 23.58 2.53
N ARG A 364 -4.59 22.67 1.57
CA ARG A 364 -3.77 22.96 0.37
C ARG A 364 -4.42 23.97 -0.56
N LEU A 365 -5.74 24.06 -0.59
CA LEU A 365 -6.50 25.04 -1.36
C LEU A 365 -6.72 26.37 -0.62
N GLY A 366 -6.28 26.48 0.65
CA GLY A 366 -6.39 27.69 1.46
C GLY A 366 -7.72 27.87 2.20
N PHE A 367 -8.46 26.77 2.43
CA PHE A 367 -9.68 26.74 3.25
C PHE A 367 -9.37 26.48 4.71
#